data_6af3feb31091005c4f586af43ea6e2e2
#
_entry.id   6af3feb31091005c4f586af43ea6e2e2
#
_cell.length_a   1.000
_cell.length_b   1.000
_cell.length_c   1.000
_cell.angle_alpha   90.00
_cell.angle_beta   90.00
_cell.angle_gamma   90.00
#
_symmetry.space_group_name_H-M   'P 1'
#
loop_
_entity.id
_entity.type
_entity.pdbx_description
1 polymer ?
#
loop_
_entity_poly.entity_id
_entity_poly.type
_entity_poly.pdbx_seq_one_letter_code
_entity_poly.pdbx_strand_id
1 'polypeptide(L)'
;YKKRRLSENPDSVYVFESDRVPGTPYLGWTFRNWFLSVMEQAGISNERQEKYGRAISPHTLRHYFTYKSFLQAESKGRTLEQFVPYLSAYLGHRSLLETERYLATDYTLYKDSQERMEQSIGDIFPEVDFE
;
A
#
# COMPACT_ATOMS: atom_id res chain seq x y z
N TYR A 1 5.65 -4.46 16.58
CA TYR A 1 6.95 -3.89 16.22
C TYR A 1 7.28 -2.63 17.06
N LYS A 2 6.47 -1.58 17.03
CA LYS A 2 6.69 -0.32 17.78
C LYS A 2 6.93 -0.53 19.27
N LYS A 3 6.11 -1.34 19.95
CA LYS A 3 6.26 -1.64 21.39
C LYS A 3 7.60 -2.32 21.68
N ARG A 4 8.01 -3.28 20.85
CA ARG A 4 9.27 -3.99 20.99
C ARG A 4 10.46 -3.03 20.79
N ARG A 5 10.44 -2.21 19.74
CA ARG A 5 11.52 -1.24 19.47
C ARG A 5 11.69 -0.21 20.60
N LEU A 6 10.59 0.32 21.14
CA LEU A 6 10.64 1.25 22.27
C LEU A 6 11.16 0.62 23.55
N SER A 7 11.00 -0.71 23.75
CA SER A 7 11.61 -1.41 24.88
C SER A 7 13.11 -1.69 24.69
N GLU A 8 13.54 -1.89 23.44
CA GLU A 8 14.96 -2.12 23.10
C GLU A 8 15.76 -0.81 23.05
N ASN A 9 15.15 0.27 22.55
CA ASN A 9 15.77 1.59 22.44
C ASN A 9 14.73 2.71 22.72
N PRO A 10 14.47 3.06 23.99
CA PRO A 10 13.46 4.02 24.36
C PRO A 10 13.76 5.44 23.86
N ASP A 11 15.02 5.77 23.64
CA ASP A 11 15.47 7.10 23.20
C ASP A 11 15.45 7.26 21.68
N SER A 12 15.08 6.22 20.93
CA SER A 12 15.02 6.31 19.47
C SER A 12 13.86 7.19 19.02
N VAL A 13 14.18 8.19 18.23
CA VAL A 13 13.20 9.07 17.56
C VAL A 13 12.62 8.44 16.28
N TYR A 14 13.18 7.31 15.83
CA TYR A 14 12.79 6.63 14.59
C TYR A 14 12.04 5.34 14.87
N VAL A 15 10.90 5.15 14.23
CA VAL A 15 10.16 3.88 14.26
C VAL A 15 10.97 2.78 13.55
N PHE A 16 11.62 3.12 12.44
CA PHE A 16 12.46 2.23 11.64
C PHE A 16 13.91 2.73 11.70
N GLU A 17 14.57 2.43 12.81
CA GLU A 17 15.97 2.74 13.02
C GLU A 17 16.87 1.70 12.37
N SER A 18 17.98 2.15 11.80
CA SER A 18 18.96 1.28 11.15
C SER A 18 19.69 0.42 12.17
N ASP A 19 19.73 -0.90 11.94
CA ASP A 19 20.53 -1.83 12.76
C ASP A 19 22.05 -1.68 12.52
N ARG A 20 22.45 -1.02 11.41
CA ARG A 20 23.85 -0.81 11.07
C ARG A 20 24.42 0.46 11.66
N VAL A 21 23.59 1.51 11.78
CA VAL A 21 23.99 2.82 12.29
C VAL A 21 22.92 3.28 13.30
N PRO A 22 23.12 2.97 14.59
CA PRO A 22 22.19 3.38 15.64
C PRO A 22 21.92 4.89 15.62
N GLY A 23 20.71 5.31 15.97
CA GLY A 23 20.30 6.70 15.96
C GLY A 23 19.99 7.28 14.57
N THR A 24 20.02 6.47 13.52
CA THR A 24 19.66 6.90 12.16
C THR A 24 18.51 6.08 11.57
N PRO A 25 17.65 6.68 10.72
CA PRO A 25 16.60 5.93 10.06
C PRO A 25 17.17 5.05 8.94
N TYR A 26 16.45 3.99 8.57
CA TYR A 26 16.69 3.33 7.29
C TYR A 26 16.43 4.29 6.13
N LEU A 27 17.28 4.21 5.11
CA LEU A 27 17.10 4.98 3.88
C LEU A 27 15.94 4.42 3.04
N GLY A 28 15.23 5.29 2.34
CA GLY A 28 14.08 4.89 1.52
C GLY A 28 14.39 3.82 0.47
N TRP A 29 15.60 3.83 -0.11
CA TRP A 29 16.05 2.80 -1.04
C TRP A 29 16.19 1.42 -0.40
N THR A 30 16.49 1.34 0.91
CA THR A 30 16.55 0.07 1.66
C THR A 30 15.18 -0.60 1.69
N PHE A 31 14.13 0.16 2.02
CA PHE A 31 12.76 -0.35 2.00
C PHE A 31 12.32 -0.80 0.60
N ARG A 32 12.70 -0.02 -0.41
CA ARG A 32 12.41 -0.39 -1.79
C ARG A 32 13.06 -1.72 -2.17
N ASN A 33 14.33 -1.92 -1.82
CA ASN A 33 15.05 -3.15 -2.14
C ASN A 33 14.47 -4.36 -1.39
N TRP A 34 14.13 -4.20 -0.12
CA TRP A 34 13.44 -5.26 0.62
C TRP A 34 12.09 -5.61 -0.01
N PHE A 35 11.31 -4.61 -0.37
CA PHE A 35 10.05 -4.82 -1.05
C PHE A 35 10.21 -5.60 -2.36
N LEU A 36 11.16 -5.22 -3.20
CA LEU A 36 11.43 -5.91 -4.46
C LEU A 36 11.89 -7.35 -4.25
N SER A 37 12.75 -7.58 -3.25
CA SER A 37 13.19 -8.94 -2.89
C SER A 37 12.02 -9.82 -2.44
N VAL A 38 11.10 -9.28 -1.64
CA VAL A 38 9.89 -10.00 -1.22
C VAL A 38 8.98 -10.30 -2.42
N MET A 39 8.80 -9.34 -3.34
CA MET A 39 8.01 -9.56 -4.54
C MET A 39 8.60 -10.64 -5.43
N GLU A 40 9.92 -10.62 -5.62
CA GLU A 40 10.64 -11.63 -6.39
C GLU A 40 10.48 -13.03 -5.76
N GLN A 41 10.63 -13.16 -4.45
CA GLN A 41 10.41 -14.42 -3.73
C GLN A 41 8.96 -14.91 -3.83
N ALA A 42 8.00 -13.99 -3.94
CA ALA A 42 6.59 -14.30 -4.19
C ALA A 42 6.28 -14.63 -5.67
N GLY A 43 7.28 -14.63 -6.56
CA GLY A 43 7.10 -14.88 -7.99
C GLY A 43 6.48 -13.70 -8.75
N ILE A 44 6.45 -12.51 -8.16
CA ILE A 44 5.89 -11.31 -8.78
C ILE A 44 7.02 -10.58 -9.51
N SER A 45 6.96 -10.59 -10.85
CA SER A 45 7.96 -9.92 -11.68
C SER A 45 7.94 -8.40 -11.50
N ASN A 46 9.14 -7.80 -11.42
CA ASN A 46 9.35 -6.35 -11.43
C ASN A 46 9.55 -5.79 -12.84
N GLU A 47 9.23 -6.57 -13.87
CA GLU A 47 9.32 -6.08 -15.24
C GLU A 47 8.36 -4.91 -15.46
N ARG A 48 8.82 -3.91 -16.21
CA ARG A 48 7.95 -2.83 -16.65
C ARG A 48 6.84 -3.44 -17.49
N GLN A 49 5.62 -3.31 -17.03
CA GLN A 49 4.48 -3.66 -17.89
C GLN A 49 4.49 -2.68 -19.06
N GLU A 50 4.66 -3.18 -20.28
CA GLU A 50 4.71 -2.37 -21.51
C GLU A 50 3.55 -1.37 -21.60
N LYS A 51 2.36 -1.79 -21.15
CA LYS A 51 1.13 -0.98 -21.16
C LYS A 51 1.18 0.24 -20.21
N TYR A 52 1.92 0.19 -19.10
CA TYR A 52 1.86 1.23 -18.06
C TYR A 52 3.19 1.87 -17.73
N GLY A 53 4.30 1.36 -18.27
CA GLY A 53 5.64 1.93 -18.16
C GLY A 53 6.20 2.05 -16.73
N ARG A 54 5.52 1.54 -15.71
CA ARG A 54 5.92 1.65 -14.31
C ARG A 54 6.25 0.28 -13.72
N ALA A 55 7.39 0.21 -13.05
CA ALA A 55 7.78 -0.96 -12.28
C ALA A 55 7.03 -1.00 -10.93
N ILE A 56 6.92 -2.19 -10.35
CA ILE A 56 6.34 -2.40 -9.02
C ILE A 56 7.15 -1.60 -7.97
N SER A 57 6.44 -0.95 -7.06
CA SER A 57 7.02 -0.18 -5.96
C SER A 57 6.18 -0.36 -4.69
N PRO A 58 6.69 0.01 -3.50
CA PRO A 58 5.88 -0.01 -2.28
C PRO A 58 4.58 0.79 -2.41
N HIS A 59 4.56 1.82 -3.24
CA HIS A 59 3.37 2.63 -3.51
C HIS A 59 2.28 1.86 -4.25
N THR A 60 2.64 0.82 -4.98
CA THR A 60 1.69 -0.08 -5.65
C THR A 60 0.78 -0.79 -4.64
N LEU A 61 1.29 -1.14 -3.44
CA LEU A 61 0.45 -1.71 -2.38
C LEU A 61 -0.62 -0.74 -1.90
N ARG A 62 -0.29 0.56 -1.85
CA ARG A 62 -1.24 1.60 -1.48
C ARG A 62 -2.37 1.73 -2.51
N HIS A 63 -2.05 1.67 -3.79
CA HIS A 63 -3.04 1.64 -4.86
C HIS A 63 -3.93 0.41 -4.76
N TYR A 64 -3.32 -0.77 -4.58
CA TYR A 64 -4.06 -2.02 -4.42
C TYR A 64 -5.01 -1.97 -3.21
N PHE A 65 -4.53 -1.49 -2.06
CA PHE A 65 -5.36 -1.30 -0.87
C PHE A 65 -6.55 -0.38 -1.15
N THR A 66 -6.32 0.77 -1.80
CA THR A 66 -7.37 1.72 -2.18
C THR A 66 -8.46 1.04 -3.02
N TYR A 67 -8.04 0.30 -4.01
CA TYR A 67 -8.92 -0.41 -4.91
C TYR A 67 -9.73 -1.51 -4.18
N LYS A 68 -9.07 -2.36 -3.38
CA LYS A 68 -9.76 -3.41 -2.60
C LYS A 68 -10.76 -2.82 -1.60
N SER A 69 -10.38 -1.75 -0.92
CA SER A 69 -11.27 -1.04 0.00
C SER A 69 -12.50 -0.48 -0.71
N PHE A 70 -12.34 0.01 -1.93
CA PHE A 70 -13.45 0.48 -2.76
C PHE A 70 -14.40 -0.67 -3.13
N LEU A 71 -13.88 -1.79 -3.65
CA LEU A 71 -14.69 -2.96 -3.99
C LEU A 71 -15.46 -3.51 -2.76
N GLN A 72 -14.81 -3.53 -1.60
CA GLN A 72 -15.43 -3.97 -0.37
C GLN A 72 -16.57 -3.02 0.06
N ALA A 73 -16.38 -1.71 -0.06
CA ALA A 73 -17.41 -0.73 0.25
C ALA A 73 -18.60 -0.86 -0.71
N GLU A 74 -18.35 -1.03 -2.00
CA GLU A 74 -19.37 -1.25 -3.03
C GLU A 74 -20.15 -2.54 -2.77
N SER A 75 -19.51 -3.63 -2.42
CA SER A 75 -20.17 -4.90 -2.08
C SER A 75 -21.07 -4.80 -0.85
N LYS A 76 -20.76 -3.87 0.08
CA LYS A 76 -21.60 -3.54 1.25
C LYS A 76 -22.68 -2.47 0.92
N GLY A 77 -22.85 -2.09 -0.35
CA GLY A 77 -23.86 -1.13 -0.81
C GLY A 77 -23.55 0.33 -0.47
N ARG A 78 -22.30 0.64 -0.11
CA ARG A 78 -21.87 2.02 0.17
C ARG A 78 -21.61 2.76 -1.13
N THR A 79 -22.05 4.02 -1.21
CA THR A 79 -21.76 4.88 -2.35
C THR A 79 -20.35 5.48 -2.25
N LEU A 80 -19.81 5.90 -3.40
CA LEU A 80 -18.54 6.64 -3.46
C LEU A 80 -18.51 7.85 -2.51
N GLU A 81 -19.58 8.61 -2.49
CA GLU A 81 -19.71 9.81 -1.64
C GLU A 81 -19.58 9.48 -0.15
N GLN A 82 -20.12 8.34 0.26
CA GLN A 82 -20.02 7.88 1.64
C GLN A 82 -18.61 7.35 2.00
N PHE A 83 -17.95 6.74 1.03
CA PHE A 83 -16.69 6.01 1.27
C PHE A 83 -15.43 6.87 1.08
N VAL A 84 -15.40 7.73 0.05
CA VAL A 84 -14.22 8.53 -0.30
C VAL A 84 -13.68 9.38 0.86
N PRO A 85 -14.51 10.04 1.70
CA PRO A 85 -13.99 10.80 2.83
C PRO A 85 -13.19 9.95 3.84
N TYR A 86 -13.68 8.75 4.16
CA TYR A 86 -12.99 7.83 5.10
C TYR A 86 -11.69 7.33 4.49
N LEU A 87 -11.72 6.92 3.21
CA LEU A 87 -10.53 6.47 2.51
C LEU A 87 -9.50 7.60 2.40
N SER A 88 -9.92 8.82 2.08
CA SER A 88 -9.06 10.00 2.02
C SER A 88 -8.35 10.27 3.35
N ALA A 89 -9.09 10.22 4.45
CA ALA A 89 -8.54 10.38 5.81
C ALA A 89 -7.54 9.27 6.15
N TYR A 90 -7.89 8.01 5.85
CA TYR A 90 -7.01 6.87 6.09
C TYR A 90 -5.71 6.95 5.28
N LEU A 91 -5.80 7.34 4.03
CA LEU A 91 -4.65 7.52 3.16
C LEU A 91 -3.83 8.78 3.49
N GLY A 92 -4.34 9.68 4.32
CA GLY A 92 -3.70 10.95 4.64
C GLY A 92 -3.64 11.90 3.44
N HIS A 93 -4.63 11.84 2.54
CA HIS A 93 -4.75 12.76 1.42
C HIS A 93 -5.19 14.14 1.92
N ARG A 94 -4.70 15.20 1.27
CA ARG A 94 -5.04 16.59 1.61
C ARG A 94 -6.39 17.01 1.07
N SER A 95 -6.87 16.34 0.03
CA SER A 95 -8.17 16.62 -0.59
C SER A 95 -8.85 15.34 -1.06
N LEU A 96 -10.19 15.37 -1.12
CA LEU A 96 -10.98 14.27 -1.67
C LEU A 96 -10.65 14.03 -3.15
N LEU A 97 -10.33 15.08 -3.89
CA LEU A 97 -9.97 15.01 -5.30
C LEU A 97 -8.73 14.12 -5.55
N GLU A 98 -7.78 14.09 -4.61
CA GLU A 98 -6.64 13.17 -4.70
C GLU A 98 -7.10 11.72 -4.65
N THR A 99 -8.06 11.40 -3.79
CA THR A 99 -8.63 10.05 -3.66
C THR A 99 -9.45 9.67 -4.88
N GLU A 100 -10.26 10.58 -5.40
CA GLU A 100 -11.05 10.37 -6.61
C GLU A 100 -10.15 10.10 -7.83
N ARG A 101 -9.06 10.85 -7.97
CA ARG A 101 -8.06 10.60 -9.04
C ARG A 101 -7.40 9.23 -8.89
N TYR A 102 -7.11 8.82 -7.67
CA TYR A 102 -6.60 7.48 -7.39
C TYR A 102 -7.58 6.42 -7.87
N LEU A 103 -8.84 6.52 -7.49
CA LEU A 103 -9.88 5.58 -7.89
C LEU A 103 -10.07 5.55 -9.41
N ALA A 104 -10.15 6.71 -10.06
CA ALA A 104 -10.32 6.81 -11.51
C ALA A 104 -9.13 6.22 -12.30
N THR A 105 -7.90 6.47 -11.82
CA THR A 105 -6.69 5.93 -12.44
C THR A 105 -6.57 4.43 -12.19
N ASP A 106 -6.88 3.99 -10.99
CA ASP A 106 -6.70 2.61 -10.55
C ASP A 106 -7.73 1.68 -11.18
N TYR A 107 -8.98 2.11 -11.33
CA TYR A 107 -10.03 1.29 -11.94
C TYR A 107 -9.69 0.85 -13.38
N THR A 108 -9.10 1.74 -14.16
CA THR A 108 -8.72 1.46 -15.56
C THR A 108 -7.37 0.73 -15.69
N LEU A 109 -6.43 1.04 -14.79
CA LEU A 109 -5.05 0.53 -14.87
C LEU A 109 -4.85 -0.82 -14.19
N TYR A 110 -5.67 -1.14 -13.17
CA TYR A 110 -5.43 -2.30 -12.30
C TYR A 110 -6.32 -3.50 -12.57
N LYS A 111 -7.33 -3.38 -13.44
CA LYS A 111 -8.19 -4.53 -13.76
C LYS A 111 -7.39 -5.74 -14.24
N ASP A 112 -6.40 -5.54 -15.10
CA ASP A 112 -5.55 -6.60 -15.63
C ASP A 112 -4.45 -7.06 -14.63
N SER A 113 -3.99 -6.13 -13.77
CA SER A 113 -3.00 -6.45 -12.73
C SER A 113 -3.63 -7.05 -11.49
N GLN A 114 -4.88 -6.78 -11.26
CA GLN A 114 -5.66 -7.22 -10.15
C GLN A 114 -5.82 -8.74 -10.12
N GLU A 115 -6.20 -9.34 -11.24
CA GLU A 115 -6.37 -10.79 -11.35
C GLU A 115 -5.08 -11.53 -10.96
N ARG A 116 -3.92 -10.99 -11.34
CA ARG A 116 -2.60 -11.55 -10.97
C ARG A 116 -2.25 -11.30 -9.51
N MET A 117 -2.54 -10.13 -8.94
CA MET A 117 -2.30 -9.84 -7.54
C MET A 117 -3.26 -10.61 -6.63
N GLU A 118 -4.52 -10.76 -6.99
CA GLU A 118 -5.48 -11.59 -6.25
C GLU A 118 -5.05 -13.06 -6.21
N GLN A 119 -4.52 -13.60 -7.31
CA GLN A 119 -3.97 -14.95 -7.33
C GLN A 119 -2.72 -15.11 -6.45
N SER A 120 -1.91 -14.04 -6.29
CA SER A 120 -0.62 -14.11 -5.59
C SER A 120 -0.68 -13.64 -4.15
N ILE A 121 -1.52 -12.66 -3.82
CA ILE A 121 -1.54 -11.98 -2.51
C ILE A 121 -2.84 -12.26 -1.75
N GLY A 122 -3.90 -12.74 -2.45
CA GLY A 122 -5.17 -13.19 -1.86
C GLY A 122 -5.65 -12.33 -0.68
N ASP A 123 -5.84 -12.98 0.45
CA ASP A 123 -6.42 -12.40 1.67
C ASP A 123 -5.39 -11.78 2.64
N ILE A 124 -4.21 -11.35 2.14
CA ILE A 124 -3.17 -10.76 3.01
C ILE A 124 -3.60 -9.41 3.60
N PHE A 125 -4.50 -8.70 2.93
CA PHE A 125 -5.01 -7.43 3.45
C PHE A 125 -6.19 -7.65 4.39
N PRO A 126 -6.13 -7.09 5.62
CA PRO A 126 -7.25 -7.18 6.55
C PRO A 126 -8.50 -6.51 5.95
N GLU A 127 -9.65 -7.07 6.29
CA GLU A 127 -10.92 -6.38 6.03
C GLU A 127 -10.93 -5.03 6.76
N VAL A 128 -11.37 -3.99 6.06
CA VAL A 128 -11.51 -2.67 6.67
C VAL A 128 -12.93 -2.54 7.19
N ASP A 129 -13.10 -2.62 8.52
CA ASP A 129 -14.36 -2.32 9.16
C ASP A 129 -14.56 -0.81 9.22
N PHE A 130 -15.61 -0.35 8.54
CA PHE A 130 -16.07 1.03 8.54
C PHE A 130 -17.34 1.13 9.40
N GLU A 131 -17.28 0.69 10.67
CA GLU A 131 -18.35 1.00 11.62
C GLU A 131 -18.37 2.47 12.02
#